data_36cdc86680915dbba0329fd0a741a347
#
_entry.id   36cdc86680915dbba0329fd0a741a347
#
_cell.length_a   1.000
_cell.length_b   1.000
_cell.length_c   1.000
_cell.angle_alpha   90.00
_cell.angle_beta   90.00
_cell.angle_gamma   90.00
#
_symmetry.space_group_name_H-M   'P 1'
#
loop_
_entity.id
_entity.type
_entity.pdbx_description
1 polymer ?
#
loop_
_entity_poly.entity_id
_entity_poly.type
_entity_poly.pdbx_seq_one_letter_code
_entity_poly.pdbx_strand_id
1 'polypeptide(L)'
;MAPMGDWDLITVLRVVMPLIAVVCAIIFVPWAWFWSFLAPLPGSIDDEIDGVLRHNIEGIIVFIDEAGRPPVRLAAGWKDRDQQIPLEADTLFKIASISKLYIAAATVKLVHQGSLSLDDTLAELMPSLADRVAHAERITLRMLLQHRSGIPNFTDDKAFSWFKLPSDTISAVNLILDQPANFMPDARYAYSNTNYVLIGNILDSILGYEHQRYIREALIEPIGLTQTYLQLSDVDSVDVASGYYVGYEPDLKDRDYVLPGGSMVATAEDVGIFLRALVDGSLFNDEEQALYEAVYPFEHTGELPGYQTIARYHPDLDAVVVQFVNTNGGNTVMMHGATYRRIVNILSRDAR
;
A
#
# COMPACT_ATOMS: atom_id res chain seq x y z
N MET A 1 -54.30 4.14 -40.75
CA MET A 1 -53.43 4.63 -39.70
C MET A 1 -54.02 4.21 -38.37
N ALA A 2 -53.42 3.20 -37.70
CA ALA A 2 -53.87 2.84 -36.37
C ALA A 2 -53.35 3.90 -35.37
N PRO A 3 -54.14 4.30 -34.35
CA PRO A 3 -53.67 5.28 -33.38
C PRO A 3 -52.57 4.68 -32.57
N MET A 4 -51.41 5.36 -32.49
CA MET A 4 -50.37 5.07 -31.50
C MET A 4 -51.02 5.24 -30.12
N GLY A 5 -51.15 4.15 -29.38
CA GLY A 5 -51.75 4.17 -28.04
C GLY A 5 -50.93 5.07 -27.12
N ASP A 6 -51.60 5.92 -26.36
CA ASP A 6 -51.02 6.74 -25.29
C ASP A 6 -50.49 5.81 -24.19
N TRP A 7 -49.18 5.58 -24.24
CA TRP A 7 -48.51 4.93 -23.12
C TRP A 7 -48.48 5.91 -21.95
N ASP A 8 -49.14 5.56 -20.86
CA ASP A 8 -49.03 6.39 -19.68
C ASP A 8 -47.57 6.40 -19.15
N LEU A 9 -47.19 7.49 -18.49
CA LEU A 9 -45.83 7.69 -17.97
C LEU A 9 -45.39 6.51 -17.10
N ILE A 10 -46.31 5.89 -16.36
CA ILE A 10 -46.06 4.76 -15.45
C ILE A 10 -45.70 3.52 -16.25
N THR A 11 -46.39 3.23 -17.33
CA THR A 11 -46.13 2.09 -18.21
C THR A 11 -44.79 2.28 -18.94
N VAL A 12 -44.48 3.50 -19.42
CA VAL A 12 -43.20 3.81 -20.02
C VAL A 12 -42.07 3.59 -19.00
N LEU A 13 -42.19 4.13 -17.77
CA LEU A 13 -41.19 3.94 -16.72
C LEU A 13 -41.00 2.47 -16.33
N ARG A 14 -42.07 1.68 -16.26
CA ARG A 14 -42.01 0.21 -15.95
C ARG A 14 -41.23 -0.59 -16.98
N VAL A 15 -41.20 -0.16 -18.24
CA VAL A 15 -40.43 -0.84 -19.30
C VAL A 15 -39.06 -0.22 -19.50
N VAL A 16 -38.98 1.12 -19.56
CA VAL A 16 -37.75 1.83 -19.89
C VAL A 16 -36.73 1.77 -18.74
N MET A 17 -37.18 1.90 -17.48
CA MET A 17 -36.25 1.87 -16.35
C MET A 17 -35.51 0.53 -16.18
N PRO A 18 -36.17 -0.66 -16.27
CA PRO A 18 -35.45 -1.93 -16.28
C PRO A 18 -34.49 -2.08 -17.45
N LEU A 19 -34.86 -1.61 -18.64
CA LEU A 19 -33.94 -1.62 -19.80
C LEU A 19 -32.70 -0.74 -19.57
N ILE A 20 -32.90 0.46 -19.06
CA ILE A 20 -31.77 1.33 -18.68
C ILE A 20 -30.91 0.65 -17.61
N ALA A 21 -31.52 0.04 -16.60
CA ALA A 21 -30.78 -0.69 -15.55
C ALA A 21 -29.93 -1.83 -16.12
N VAL A 22 -30.50 -2.61 -17.07
CA VAL A 22 -29.76 -3.69 -17.77
C VAL A 22 -28.61 -3.11 -18.59
N VAL A 23 -28.85 -2.06 -19.36
CA VAL A 23 -27.81 -1.39 -20.16
C VAL A 23 -26.70 -0.84 -19.25
N CYS A 24 -27.08 -0.18 -18.15
CA CYS A 24 -26.11 0.30 -17.17
C CYS A 24 -25.31 -0.87 -16.55
N ALA A 25 -25.96 -1.97 -16.20
CA ALA A 25 -25.27 -3.15 -15.69
C ALA A 25 -24.27 -3.71 -16.71
N ILE A 26 -24.64 -3.79 -17.99
CA ILE A 26 -23.74 -4.28 -19.04
C ILE A 26 -22.53 -3.37 -19.23
N ILE A 27 -22.72 -2.05 -19.14
CA ILE A 27 -21.67 -1.05 -19.45
C ILE A 27 -20.78 -0.76 -18.23
N PHE A 28 -21.37 -0.63 -17.03
CA PHE A 28 -20.69 -0.10 -15.86
C PHE A 28 -20.28 -1.14 -14.83
N VAL A 29 -20.83 -2.35 -14.88
CA VAL A 29 -20.38 -3.43 -13.97
C VAL A 29 -19.02 -3.94 -14.45
N PRO A 30 -18.00 -4.00 -13.57
CA PRO A 30 -16.70 -4.57 -13.90
C PRO A 30 -16.80 -6.11 -13.95
N TRP A 31 -17.34 -6.66 -15.03
CA TRP A 31 -17.67 -8.08 -15.17
C TRP A 31 -16.47 -8.99 -14.93
N ALA A 32 -15.25 -8.61 -15.34
CA ALA A 32 -14.05 -9.40 -15.08
C ALA A 32 -13.82 -9.60 -13.58
N TRP A 33 -13.99 -8.54 -12.77
CA TRP A 33 -13.91 -8.62 -11.32
C TRP A 33 -15.05 -9.45 -10.73
N PHE A 34 -16.30 -9.26 -11.19
CA PHE A 34 -17.46 -10.05 -10.73
C PHE A 34 -17.25 -11.53 -11.00
N TRP A 35 -16.81 -11.90 -12.21
CA TRP A 35 -16.54 -13.29 -12.56
C TRP A 35 -15.36 -13.88 -11.77
N SER A 36 -14.38 -13.10 -11.33
CA SER A 36 -13.28 -13.60 -10.50
C SER A 36 -13.73 -14.18 -9.15
N PHE A 37 -14.90 -13.76 -8.64
CA PHE A 37 -15.50 -14.35 -7.44
C PHE A 37 -16.26 -15.66 -7.70
N LEU A 38 -16.82 -15.81 -8.89
CA LEU A 38 -17.65 -16.96 -9.24
C LEU A 38 -16.85 -18.06 -9.96
N ALA A 39 -15.74 -17.70 -10.59
CA ALA A 39 -14.88 -18.65 -11.27
C ALA A 39 -14.27 -19.64 -10.27
N PRO A 40 -14.23 -20.94 -10.59
CA PRO A 40 -13.52 -21.93 -9.78
C PRO A 40 -12.06 -21.50 -9.57
N LEU A 41 -11.48 -21.90 -8.45
CA LEU A 41 -10.05 -21.72 -8.23
C LEU A 41 -9.29 -22.59 -9.25
N PRO A 42 -8.21 -22.07 -9.85
CA PRO A 42 -7.36 -22.87 -10.73
C PRO A 42 -6.62 -23.97 -9.96
N GLY A 43 -5.93 -24.82 -10.69
CA GLY A 43 -5.17 -25.93 -10.12
C GLY A 43 -4.00 -25.49 -9.27
N SER A 44 -3.37 -24.37 -9.65
CA SER A 44 -2.16 -23.85 -9.02
C SER A 44 -2.17 -22.32 -8.92
N ILE A 45 -1.21 -21.76 -8.16
CA ILE A 45 -0.97 -20.32 -8.09
C ILE A 45 -0.39 -19.83 -9.41
N ASP A 46 0.45 -20.63 -10.09
CA ASP A 46 0.99 -20.30 -11.43
C ASP A 46 -0.14 -20.05 -12.43
N ASP A 47 -1.14 -20.92 -12.47
CA ASP A 47 -2.32 -20.73 -13.33
C ASP A 47 -3.09 -19.45 -13.01
N GLU A 48 -3.14 -19.05 -11.72
CA GLU A 48 -3.80 -17.83 -11.29
C GLU A 48 -3.05 -16.59 -11.76
N ILE A 49 -1.72 -16.54 -11.58
CA ILE A 49 -0.90 -15.39 -11.99
C ILE A 49 -0.83 -15.24 -13.52
N ASP A 50 -0.77 -16.34 -14.26
CA ASP A 50 -0.86 -16.31 -15.72
C ASP A 50 -2.24 -15.82 -16.20
N GLY A 51 -3.27 -16.18 -15.43
CA GLY A 51 -4.65 -15.76 -15.70
C GLY A 51 -4.84 -14.25 -15.59
N VAL A 52 -4.20 -13.60 -14.62
CA VAL A 52 -4.40 -12.18 -14.34
C VAL A 52 -3.81 -11.26 -15.40
N LEU A 53 -2.76 -11.69 -16.12
CA LEU A 53 -2.13 -10.92 -17.21
C LEU A 53 -3.14 -10.57 -18.32
N ARG A 54 -4.21 -11.34 -18.47
CA ARG A 54 -5.30 -11.06 -19.43
C ARG A 54 -6.17 -9.86 -19.06
N HIS A 55 -5.96 -9.27 -17.89
CA HIS A 55 -6.75 -8.16 -17.34
C HIS A 55 -5.99 -6.83 -17.29
N ASN A 56 -5.15 -6.57 -18.29
CA ASN A 56 -4.32 -5.36 -18.41
C ASN A 56 -3.31 -5.19 -17.25
N ILE A 57 -2.86 -6.29 -16.67
CA ILE A 57 -1.73 -6.31 -15.74
C ILE A 57 -0.51 -6.74 -16.55
N GLU A 58 0.53 -5.90 -16.57
CA GLU A 58 1.73 -6.12 -17.38
C GLU A 58 2.68 -7.12 -16.71
N GLY A 59 2.76 -7.11 -15.38
CA GLY A 59 3.57 -8.06 -14.65
C GLY A 59 3.10 -8.22 -13.20
N ILE A 60 3.32 -9.40 -12.65
CA ILE A 60 2.98 -9.79 -11.29
C ILE A 60 4.10 -10.59 -10.65
N ILE A 61 4.44 -10.28 -9.40
CA ILE A 61 5.31 -11.09 -8.53
C ILE A 61 4.51 -11.55 -7.33
N VAL A 62 4.72 -12.79 -6.91
CA VAL A 62 4.16 -13.37 -5.68
C VAL A 62 5.27 -14.04 -4.89
N PHE A 63 5.38 -13.67 -3.62
CA PHE A 63 6.22 -14.34 -2.64
C PHE A 63 5.35 -14.91 -1.53
N ILE A 64 5.63 -16.16 -1.13
CA ILE A 64 4.89 -16.86 -0.09
C ILE A 64 5.90 -17.54 0.84
N ASP A 65 5.78 -17.26 2.12
CA ASP A 65 6.53 -17.92 3.19
C ASP A 65 5.54 -18.57 4.16
N GLU A 66 5.38 -19.89 4.03
CA GLU A 66 4.60 -20.71 4.97
C GLU A 66 5.56 -21.36 5.99
N ALA A 67 5.21 -21.29 7.26
CA ALA A 67 6.03 -21.91 8.30
C ALA A 67 6.30 -23.40 8.03
N GLY A 68 7.57 -23.76 8.11
CA GLY A 68 8.03 -25.15 7.90
C GLY A 68 8.08 -25.60 6.43
N ARG A 69 7.86 -24.71 5.47
CA ARG A 69 7.99 -25.00 4.04
C ARG A 69 9.04 -24.08 3.38
N PRO A 70 9.68 -24.51 2.29
CA PRO A 70 10.52 -23.62 1.50
C PRO A 70 9.68 -22.47 0.92
N PRO A 71 10.21 -21.22 0.89
CA PRO A 71 9.51 -20.11 0.31
C PRO A 71 9.22 -20.31 -1.19
N VAL A 72 8.06 -19.87 -1.62
CA VAL A 72 7.64 -19.87 -3.04
C VAL A 72 7.85 -18.49 -3.64
N ARG A 73 8.46 -18.45 -4.82
CA ARG A 73 8.75 -17.22 -5.59
C ARG A 73 8.23 -17.40 -6.99
N LEU A 74 7.26 -16.60 -7.38
CA LEU A 74 6.62 -16.66 -8.69
C LEU A 74 6.64 -15.29 -9.35
N ALA A 75 6.81 -15.26 -10.64
CA ALA A 75 6.68 -14.06 -11.46
C ALA A 75 6.09 -14.40 -12.82
N ALA A 76 5.27 -13.49 -13.36
CA ALA A 76 4.74 -13.61 -14.72
C ALA A 76 4.61 -12.23 -15.37
N GLY A 77 4.71 -12.18 -16.71
CA GLY A 77 4.59 -10.95 -17.48
C GLY A 77 5.92 -10.22 -17.67
N TRP A 78 5.87 -8.90 -17.74
CA TRP A 78 6.97 -8.06 -18.18
C TRP A 78 7.51 -7.17 -17.04
N LYS A 79 8.84 -7.16 -16.88
CA LYS A 79 9.57 -6.10 -16.15
C LYS A 79 9.52 -4.80 -16.95
N ASP A 80 9.76 -4.92 -18.29
CA ASP A 80 9.64 -3.83 -19.24
C ASP A 80 8.95 -4.39 -20.50
N ARG A 81 7.68 -4.01 -20.71
CA ARG A 81 6.88 -4.51 -21.83
C ARG A 81 7.37 -3.96 -23.17
N ASP A 82 7.89 -2.71 -23.17
CA ASP A 82 8.28 -2.03 -24.39
C ASP A 82 9.59 -2.62 -24.95
N GLN A 83 10.49 -3.06 -24.05
CA GLN A 83 11.71 -3.78 -24.38
C GLN A 83 11.53 -5.29 -24.37
N GLN A 84 10.36 -5.79 -24.00
CA GLN A 84 10.05 -7.22 -23.85
C GLN A 84 11.00 -7.94 -22.87
N ILE A 85 11.37 -7.27 -21.79
CA ILE A 85 12.18 -7.86 -20.71
C ILE A 85 11.25 -8.60 -19.77
N PRO A 86 11.41 -9.92 -19.57
CA PRO A 86 10.58 -10.69 -18.65
C PRO A 86 10.71 -10.19 -17.21
N LEU A 87 9.64 -10.33 -16.44
CA LEU A 87 9.64 -10.07 -15.02
C LEU A 87 10.19 -11.29 -14.27
N GLU A 88 11.14 -11.05 -13.37
CA GLU A 88 11.73 -12.08 -12.51
C GLU A 88 11.31 -11.85 -11.06
N ALA A 89 11.31 -12.91 -10.24
CA ALA A 89 10.79 -12.85 -8.87
C ALA A 89 11.63 -11.97 -7.93
N ASP A 90 12.88 -11.72 -8.25
CA ASP A 90 13.84 -10.86 -7.55
C ASP A 90 13.90 -9.42 -8.11
N THR A 91 13.02 -9.08 -9.05
CA THR A 91 12.95 -7.73 -9.59
C THR A 91 12.54 -6.73 -8.51
N LEU A 92 13.23 -5.59 -8.47
CA LEU A 92 12.92 -4.50 -7.55
C LEU A 92 11.61 -3.79 -7.92
N PHE A 93 10.84 -3.44 -6.90
CA PHE A 93 9.58 -2.70 -7.01
C PHE A 93 9.53 -1.52 -6.07
N LYS A 94 8.86 -0.45 -6.46
CA LYS A 94 8.44 0.60 -5.54
C LYS A 94 7.34 0.03 -4.64
N ILE A 95 7.65 -0.16 -3.36
CA ILE A 95 6.72 -0.82 -2.42
C ILE A 95 5.66 0.12 -1.85
N ALA A 96 5.75 1.40 -2.21
CA ALA A 96 4.76 2.41 -1.84
C ALA A 96 4.47 2.40 -0.33
N SER A 97 3.20 2.41 0.07
CA SER A 97 2.81 2.50 1.47
C SER A 97 3.19 1.29 2.35
N ILE A 98 3.70 0.19 1.80
CA ILE A 98 4.35 -0.86 2.61
C ILE A 98 5.53 -0.27 3.42
N SER A 99 6.17 0.81 2.94
CA SER A 99 7.19 1.59 3.68
C SER A 99 6.74 2.01 5.08
N LYS A 100 5.43 2.11 5.33
CA LYS A 100 4.88 2.49 6.64
C LYS A 100 5.11 1.43 7.71
N LEU A 101 5.21 0.16 7.33
CA LEU A 101 5.57 -0.93 8.27
C LEU A 101 6.94 -0.70 8.87
N TYR A 102 7.92 -0.27 8.05
CA TYR A 102 9.28 0.03 8.49
C TYR A 102 9.34 1.26 9.41
N ILE A 103 8.59 2.32 9.08
CA ILE A 103 8.50 3.52 9.94
C ILE A 103 7.83 3.18 11.27
N ALA A 104 6.75 2.39 11.27
CA ALA A 104 6.10 1.95 12.49
C ALA A 104 7.04 1.10 13.36
N ALA A 105 7.79 0.18 12.76
CA ALA A 105 8.78 -0.65 13.45
C ALA A 105 9.92 0.19 14.06
N ALA A 106 10.45 1.17 13.31
CA ALA A 106 11.47 2.10 13.81
C ALA A 106 10.93 2.93 15.00
N THR A 107 9.68 3.41 14.88
CA THR A 107 9.04 4.18 15.95
C THR A 107 8.89 3.33 17.23
N VAL A 108 8.46 2.08 17.10
CA VAL A 108 8.32 1.14 18.23
C VAL A 108 9.66 0.90 18.93
N LYS A 109 10.74 0.69 18.19
CA LYS A 109 12.09 0.54 18.79
C LYS A 109 12.50 1.79 19.58
N LEU A 110 12.26 2.98 19.06
CA LEU A 110 12.58 4.24 19.75
C LEU A 110 11.69 4.47 20.99
N VAL A 111 10.44 4.02 20.93
CA VAL A 111 9.54 4.04 22.11
C VAL A 111 10.04 3.06 23.18
N HIS A 112 10.40 1.84 22.80
CA HIS A 112 10.95 0.85 23.74
C HIS A 112 12.26 1.33 24.38
N GLN A 113 13.12 2.04 23.62
CA GLN A 113 14.36 2.65 24.10
C GLN A 113 14.13 3.88 25.01
N GLY A 114 12.89 4.35 25.16
CA GLY A 114 12.54 5.53 25.95
C GLY A 114 12.90 6.87 25.28
N SER A 115 13.23 6.88 23.98
CA SER A 115 13.50 8.09 23.21
C SER A 115 12.23 8.84 22.80
N LEU A 116 11.11 8.12 22.75
CA LEU A 116 9.76 8.60 22.42
C LEU A 116 8.75 7.92 23.35
N SER A 117 7.58 8.56 23.52
CA SER A 117 6.40 7.95 24.11
C SER A 117 5.26 7.91 23.09
N LEU A 118 4.47 6.85 23.07
CA LEU A 118 3.27 6.78 22.24
C LEU A 118 2.24 7.85 22.61
N ASP A 119 2.33 8.39 23.82
CA ASP A 119 1.42 9.42 24.35
C ASP A 119 1.97 10.85 24.21
N ASP A 120 3.22 11.02 23.69
CA ASP A 120 3.76 12.34 23.33
C ASP A 120 2.87 13.00 22.29
N THR A 121 2.52 14.27 22.51
CA THR A 121 1.65 15.00 21.59
C THR A 121 2.41 15.58 20.40
N LEU A 122 1.70 15.83 19.30
CA LEU A 122 2.29 16.48 18.14
C LEU A 122 2.84 17.87 18.47
N ALA A 123 2.17 18.61 19.36
CA ALA A 123 2.64 19.93 19.82
C ALA A 123 3.96 19.84 20.60
N GLU A 124 4.18 18.79 21.38
CA GLU A 124 5.44 18.53 22.10
C GLU A 124 6.55 18.09 21.14
N LEU A 125 6.23 17.14 20.21
CA LEU A 125 7.19 16.58 19.27
C LEU A 125 7.56 17.55 18.14
N MET A 126 6.63 18.40 17.72
CA MET A 126 6.82 19.38 16.64
C MET A 126 6.25 20.76 17.04
N PRO A 127 6.91 21.50 17.97
CA PRO A 127 6.38 22.79 18.47
C PRO A 127 6.12 23.84 17.38
N SER A 128 6.88 23.77 16.27
CA SER A 128 6.68 24.67 15.12
C SER A 128 5.36 24.49 14.39
N LEU A 129 4.68 23.36 14.59
CA LEU A 129 3.38 23.04 13.99
C LEU A 129 2.22 23.17 14.98
N ALA A 130 2.49 23.44 16.27
CA ALA A 130 1.48 23.43 17.34
C ALA A 130 0.29 24.34 17.05
N ASP A 131 0.53 25.55 16.53
CA ASP A 131 -0.52 26.52 16.22
C ASP A 131 -1.10 26.38 14.80
N ARG A 132 -0.54 25.49 13.98
CA ARG A 132 -0.87 25.38 12.55
C ARG A 132 -1.57 24.07 12.19
N VAL A 133 -1.51 23.07 13.08
CA VAL A 133 -2.24 21.81 12.97
C VAL A 133 -3.35 21.78 14.01
N ALA A 134 -4.59 21.70 13.57
CA ALA A 134 -5.74 21.69 14.47
C ALA A 134 -5.64 20.53 15.48
N HIS A 135 -5.76 20.84 16.76
CA HIS A 135 -5.68 19.90 17.88
C HIS A 135 -4.31 19.24 18.10
N ALA A 136 -3.20 19.86 17.66
CA ALA A 136 -1.85 19.34 17.84
C ALA A 136 -1.52 18.96 19.30
N GLU A 137 -2.07 19.68 20.27
CA GLU A 137 -1.94 19.43 21.71
C GLU A 137 -2.68 18.17 22.22
N ARG A 138 -3.48 17.53 21.35
CA ARG A 138 -4.27 16.33 21.67
C ARG A 138 -3.92 15.15 20.80
N ILE A 139 -3.31 15.39 19.64
CA ILE A 139 -2.90 14.35 18.71
C ILE A 139 -1.63 13.70 19.24
N THR A 140 -1.70 12.42 19.59
CA THR A 140 -0.54 11.66 20.08
C THR A 140 0.18 10.91 18.97
N LEU A 141 1.43 10.49 19.21
CA LEU A 141 2.21 9.65 18.31
C LEU A 141 1.45 8.35 17.98
N ARG A 142 0.78 7.76 18.96
CA ARG A 142 -0.13 6.61 18.79
C ARG A 142 -1.21 6.90 17.75
N MET A 143 -1.87 8.05 17.84
CA MET A 143 -2.94 8.42 16.91
C MET A 143 -2.42 8.68 15.48
N LEU A 144 -1.18 9.15 15.33
CA LEU A 144 -0.52 9.29 14.04
C LEU A 144 -0.28 7.91 13.42
N LEU A 145 0.35 6.98 14.16
CA LEU A 145 0.61 5.61 13.70
C LEU A 145 -0.69 4.89 13.28
N GLN A 146 -1.74 5.03 14.07
CA GLN A 146 -3.02 4.36 13.87
C GLN A 146 -3.96 5.04 12.88
N HIS A 147 -3.56 6.14 12.23
CA HIS A 147 -4.43 6.96 11.37
C HIS A 147 -5.71 7.45 12.07
N ARG A 148 -5.60 7.86 13.34
CA ARG A 148 -6.70 8.36 14.17
C ARG A 148 -6.52 9.83 14.56
N SER A 149 -5.57 10.53 13.95
CA SER A 149 -5.23 11.94 14.27
C SER A 149 -6.31 12.95 13.90
N GLY A 150 -7.10 12.69 12.87
CA GLY A 150 -8.01 13.66 12.25
C GLY A 150 -7.34 14.67 11.32
N ILE A 151 -6.00 14.60 11.14
CA ILE A 151 -5.26 15.49 10.22
C ILE A 151 -5.67 15.19 8.78
N PRO A 152 -5.97 16.22 7.95
CA PRO A 152 -6.24 16.04 6.53
C PRO A 152 -5.10 15.29 5.81
N ASN A 153 -5.47 14.45 4.86
CA ASN A 153 -4.51 13.76 4.00
C ASN A 153 -4.06 14.69 2.88
N PHE A 154 -2.78 15.04 2.81
CA PHE A 154 -2.27 15.97 1.80
C PHE A 154 -2.49 15.47 0.35
N THR A 155 -2.61 14.15 0.15
CA THR A 155 -2.88 13.59 -1.19
C THR A 155 -4.32 13.79 -1.65
N ASP A 156 -5.23 14.22 -0.76
CA ASP A 156 -6.61 14.57 -1.08
C ASP A 156 -6.78 16.08 -1.36
N ASP A 157 -5.72 16.88 -1.15
CA ASP A 157 -5.76 18.32 -1.43
C ASP A 157 -5.80 18.57 -2.94
N LYS A 158 -6.57 19.58 -3.35
CA LYS A 158 -6.76 19.94 -4.78
C LYS A 158 -5.47 20.40 -5.47
N ALA A 159 -4.49 20.87 -4.71
CA ALA A 159 -3.18 21.28 -5.23
C ALA A 159 -2.21 20.10 -5.38
N PHE A 160 -2.53 18.94 -4.80
CA PHE A 160 -1.73 17.73 -4.95
C PHE A 160 -1.95 17.07 -6.32
N SER A 161 -0.89 16.51 -6.87
CA SER A 161 -0.96 15.69 -8.09
C SER A 161 0.03 14.53 -8.03
N TRP A 162 -0.44 13.33 -8.26
CA TRP A 162 0.40 12.14 -8.38
C TRP A 162 1.41 12.20 -9.54
N PHE A 163 1.17 13.08 -10.52
CA PHE A 163 2.08 13.31 -11.65
C PHE A 163 3.01 14.51 -11.43
N LYS A 164 2.87 15.23 -10.31
CA LYS A 164 3.75 16.30 -9.87
C LYS A 164 3.90 16.24 -8.35
N LEU A 165 4.74 15.31 -7.91
CA LEU A 165 4.96 15.02 -6.49
C LEU A 165 5.65 16.18 -5.77
N PRO A 166 5.37 16.39 -4.46
CA PRO A 166 6.19 17.25 -3.60
C PRO A 166 7.64 16.76 -3.58
N SER A 167 8.59 17.70 -3.64
CA SER A 167 10.02 17.40 -3.62
C SER A 167 10.58 17.10 -2.22
N ASP A 168 9.81 17.45 -1.18
CA ASP A 168 10.22 17.36 0.21
C ASP A 168 9.02 17.31 1.16
N THR A 169 9.28 16.97 2.43
CA THR A 169 8.27 16.84 3.47
C THR A 169 7.59 18.18 3.80
N ILE A 170 8.32 19.30 3.73
CA ILE A 170 7.77 20.63 4.02
C ILE A 170 6.71 21.00 2.98
N SER A 171 7.00 20.77 1.70
CA SER A 171 6.06 21.02 0.59
C SER A 171 4.78 20.21 0.74
N ALA A 172 4.88 18.96 1.18
CA ALA A 172 3.72 18.10 1.41
C ALA A 172 2.89 18.57 2.62
N VAL A 173 3.54 18.87 3.75
CA VAL A 173 2.87 19.31 4.98
C VAL A 173 2.21 20.68 4.79
N ASN A 174 2.82 21.59 4.02
CA ASN A 174 2.23 22.90 3.73
C ASN A 174 0.86 22.83 3.06
N LEU A 175 0.53 21.73 2.35
CA LEU A 175 -0.78 21.54 1.75
C LEU A 175 -1.92 21.43 2.79
N ILE A 176 -1.60 21.06 4.03
CA ILE A 176 -2.61 20.81 5.08
C ILE A 176 -2.55 21.79 6.25
N LEU A 177 -1.52 22.62 6.32
CA LEU A 177 -1.40 23.59 7.42
C LEU A 177 -2.58 24.58 7.41
N ASP A 178 -3.01 24.96 8.61
CA ASP A 178 -4.10 25.89 8.84
C ASP A 178 -5.47 25.39 8.31
N GLN A 179 -5.57 24.12 7.89
CA GLN A 179 -6.83 23.49 7.52
C GLN A 179 -7.56 22.96 8.77
N PRO A 180 -8.91 22.93 8.77
CA PRO A 180 -9.67 22.32 9.86
C PRO A 180 -9.41 20.81 9.91
N ALA A 181 -9.42 20.23 11.10
CA ALA A 181 -9.36 18.77 11.26
C ALA A 181 -10.61 18.12 10.64
N ASN A 182 -10.42 16.95 10.03
CA ASN A 182 -11.51 16.16 9.47
C ASN A 182 -12.46 15.61 10.54
N PHE A 183 -11.94 15.41 11.75
CA PHE A 183 -12.67 14.95 12.96
C PHE A 183 -11.79 15.15 14.20
N MET A 184 -12.39 15.05 15.38
CA MET A 184 -11.65 15.13 16.63
C MET A 184 -10.65 13.97 16.78
N PRO A 185 -9.44 14.22 17.30
CA PRO A 185 -8.47 13.17 17.54
C PRO A 185 -9.07 11.96 18.26
N ASP A 186 -8.71 10.77 17.83
CA ASP A 186 -9.17 9.46 18.26
C ASP A 186 -10.65 9.11 17.99
N ALA A 187 -11.44 9.99 17.36
CA ALA A 187 -12.86 9.73 17.12
C ALA A 187 -13.11 8.58 16.13
N ARG A 188 -12.25 8.41 15.13
CA ARG A 188 -12.35 7.33 14.12
C ARG A 188 -11.04 7.12 13.37
N TYR A 189 -10.96 6.02 12.65
CA TYR A 189 -9.91 5.79 11.66
C TYR A 189 -10.18 6.60 10.37
N ALA A 190 -9.14 7.24 9.84
CA ALA A 190 -9.10 7.73 8.46
C ALA A 190 -7.65 7.81 8.00
N TYR A 191 -7.33 7.01 7.00
CA TYR A 191 -5.98 6.94 6.43
C TYR A 191 -5.49 8.32 5.99
N SER A 192 -4.28 8.68 6.39
CA SER A 192 -3.66 9.94 6.02
C SER A 192 -2.15 9.75 5.83
N ASN A 193 -1.65 10.02 4.62
CA ASN A 193 -0.22 10.03 4.34
C ASN A 193 0.50 11.12 5.13
N THR A 194 -0.19 12.21 5.46
CA THR A 194 0.35 13.30 6.29
C THR A 194 0.89 12.78 7.63
N ASN A 195 0.20 11.82 8.24
CA ASN A 195 0.65 11.26 9.52
C ASN A 195 2.06 10.68 9.41
N TYR A 196 2.36 9.94 8.35
CA TYR A 196 3.66 9.29 8.19
C TYR A 196 4.76 10.23 7.72
N VAL A 197 4.41 11.30 7.00
CA VAL A 197 5.34 12.41 6.75
C VAL A 197 5.72 13.09 8.07
N LEU A 198 4.75 13.34 8.95
CA LEU A 198 5.02 13.91 10.27
C LEU A 198 5.83 12.97 11.16
N ILE A 199 5.51 11.66 11.18
CA ILE A 199 6.30 10.67 11.93
C ILE A 199 7.75 10.65 11.42
N GLY A 200 8.00 10.62 10.10
CA GLY A 200 9.36 10.69 9.56
C GLY A 200 10.13 11.92 10.07
N ASN A 201 9.50 13.11 10.02
CA ASN A 201 10.11 14.33 10.53
C ASN A 201 10.35 14.30 12.08
N ILE A 202 9.46 13.67 12.83
CA ILE A 202 9.62 13.45 14.27
C ILE A 202 10.83 12.55 14.53
N LEU A 203 10.95 11.45 13.79
CA LEU A 203 12.09 10.54 13.91
C LEU A 203 13.40 11.24 13.58
N ASP A 204 13.46 12.03 12.50
CA ASP A 204 14.65 12.83 12.13
C ASP A 204 15.04 13.80 13.27
N SER A 205 14.06 14.46 13.86
CA SER A 205 14.29 15.42 14.97
C SER A 205 14.84 14.73 16.21
N ILE A 206 14.30 13.60 16.60
CA ILE A 206 14.71 12.84 17.79
C ILE A 206 16.08 12.19 17.60
N LEU A 207 16.34 11.67 16.41
CA LEU A 207 17.61 11.03 16.08
C LEU A 207 18.75 12.03 15.84
N GLY A 208 18.43 13.25 15.38
CA GLY A 208 19.41 14.24 14.94
C GLY A 208 20.05 13.91 13.59
N TYR A 209 19.53 12.93 12.88
CA TYR A 209 19.87 12.51 11.51
C TYR A 209 18.67 11.89 10.82
N GLU A 210 18.74 11.63 9.51
CA GLU A 210 17.64 11.07 8.71
C GLU A 210 17.21 9.68 9.22
N HIS A 211 15.91 9.49 9.48
CA HIS A 211 15.32 8.23 9.97
C HIS A 211 15.61 7.03 9.07
N GLN A 212 15.85 7.26 7.80
CA GLN A 212 16.24 6.21 6.84
C GLN A 212 17.52 5.48 7.28
N ARG A 213 18.49 6.21 7.83
CA ARG A 213 19.70 5.59 8.36
C ARG A 213 19.39 4.67 9.54
N TYR A 214 18.51 5.10 10.46
CA TYR A 214 18.08 4.27 11.58
C TYR A 214 17.32 3.02 11.11
N ILE A 215 16.41 3.16 10.15
CA ILE A 215 15.69 2.02 9.54
C ILE A 215 16.70 1.02 8.97
N ARG A 216 17.71 1.48 8.25
CA ARG A 216 18.76 0.61 7.69
C ARG A 216 19.50 -0.15 8.80
N GLU A 217 20.05 0.56 9.79
CA GLU A 217 20.90 0.01 10.84
C GLU A 217 20.13 -0.87 11.83
N ALA A 218 18.88 -0.51 12.15
CA ALA A 218 18.11 -1.17 13.21
C ALA A 218 17.11 -2.24 12.69
N LEU A 219 16.71 -2.19 11.40
CA LEU A 219 15.69 -3.09 10.85
C LEU A 219 16.18 -3.91 9.66
N ILE A 220 16.88 -3.29 8.69
CA ILE A 220 17.24 -3.92 7.42
C ILE A 220 18.48 -4.81 7.60
N GLU A 221 19.58 -4.25 8.09
CA GLU A 221 20.86 -4.96 8.24
C GLU A 221 20.78 -6.14 9.21
N PRO A 222 20.13 -6.05 10.40
CA PRO A 222 20.10 -7.13 11.37
C PRO A 222 19.44 -8.42 10.88
N ILE A 223 18.49 -8.32 9.93
CA ILE A 223 17.78 -9.48 9.36
C ILE A 223 18.24 -9.78 7.91
N GLY A 224 19.31 -9.13 7.45
CA GLY A 224 19.99 -9.45 6.20
C GLY A 224 19.22 -9.10 4.92
N LEU A 225 18.38 -8.05 4.94
CA LEU A 225 17.66 -7.59 3.74
C LEU A 225 18.64 -6.87 2.80
N THR A 226 19.07 -7.54 1.75
CA THR A 226 20.07 -7.03 0.82
C THR A 226 19.48 -6.31 -0.38
N GLN A 227 18.17 -6.45 -0.61
CA GLN A 227 17.44 -5.90 -1.74
C GLN A 227 16.28 -4.97 -1.25
N THR A 228 16.54 -4.25 -0.15
CA THR A 228 15.63 -3.25 0.42
C THR A 228 16.34 -1.91 0.51
N TYR A 229 15.81 -0.92 -0.19
CA TYR A 229 16.37 0.42 -0.35
C TYR A 229 15.38 1.47 0.14
N LEU A 230 15.88 2.56 0.68
CA LEU A 230 15.03 3.56 1.35
C LEU A 230 14.46 4.58 0.38
N GLN A 231 15.13 4.76 -0.76
CA GLN A 231 14.72 5.67 -1.83
C GLN A 231 15.08 5.08 -3.21
N LEU A 232 14.39 5.55 -4.25
CA LEU A 232 14.69 5.17 -5.63
C LEU A 232 16.12 5.58 -6.04
N SER A 233 16.63 6.69 -5.51
CA SER A 233 18.00 7.16 -5.77
C SER A 233 19.09 6.23 -5.24
N ASP A 234 18.77 5.28 -4.38
CA ASP A 234 19.73 4.29 -3.83
C ASP A 234 19.97 3.10 -4.80
N VAL A 235 19.22 3.02 -5.90
CA VAL A 235 19.29 1.92 -6.88
C VAL A 235 19.44 2.45 -8.31
N ASP A 236 19.96 1.60 -9.21
CA ASP A 236 19.86 1.88 -10.64
C ASP A 236 18.42 1.60 -11.11
N SER A 237 17.79 2.58 -11.76
CA SER A 237 16.41 2.44 -12.25
C SER A 237 16.25 1.31 -13.26
N VAL A 238 17.34 0.83 -13.88
CA VAL A 238 17.33 -0.34 -14.75
C VAL A 238 16.92 -1.62 -14.02
N ASP A 239 17.20 -1.71 -12.72
CA ASP A 239 16.87 -2.88 -11.89
C ASP A 239 15.43 -2.86 -11.39
N VAL A 240 14.77 -1.71 -11.46
CA VAL A 240 13.38 -1.52 -11.02
C VAL A 240 12.42 -1.90 -12.16
N ALA A 241 11.32 -2.57 -11.83
CA ALA A 241 10.24 -2.83 -12.78
C ALA A 241 9.67 -1.52 -13.34
N SER A 242 9.45 -1.47 -14.65
CA SER A 242 8.70 -0.39 -15.31
C SER A 242 7.30 -0.29 -14.73
N GLY A 243 6.77 0.91 -14.56
CA GLY A 243 5.46 1.16 -13.98
C GLY A 243 4.47 1.70 -15.00
N TYR A 244 3.31 1.05 -15.12
CA TYR A 244 2.30 1.38 -16.13
C TYR A 244 0.99 1.86 -15.50
N TYR A 245 0.44 2.95 -16.03
CA TYR A 245 -0.85 3.45 -15.58
C TYR A 245 -1.85 3.42 -16.73
N VAL A 246 -3.00 2.75 -16.52
CA VAL A 246 -4.01 2.59 -17.56
C VAL A 246 -4.48 3.94 -18.10
N GLY A 247 -4.31 4.14 -19.41
CA GLY A 247 -4.65 5.41 -20.09
C GLY A 247 -3.55 6.49 -20.03
N TYR A 248 -2.34 6.12 -19.57
CA TYR A 248 -1.17 6.99 -19.58
C TYR A 248 0.03 6.21 -20.17
N GLU A 249 0.60 6.69 -21.28
CA GLU A 249 1.61 5.94 -22.04
C GLU A 249 3.03 5.93 -21.43
N PRO A 250 3.55 7.05 -20.86
CA PRO A 250 4.91 7.05 -20.34
C PRO A 250 5.12 6.08 -19.18
N ASP A 251 6.26 5.37 -19.17
CA ASP A 251 6.75 4.61 -18.03
C ASP A 251 6.94 5.52 -16.81
N LEU A 252 6.58 5.03 -15.64
CA LEU A 252 6.58 5.77 -14.39
C LEU A 252 7.71 5.34 -13.44
N LYS A 253 8.63 4.47 -13.89
CA LYS A 253 9.70 3.94 -13.02
C LYS A 253 10.65 5.02 -12.50
N ASP A 254 10.96 6.04 -13.30
CA ASP A 254 11.87 7.12 -12.93
C ASP A 254 11.21 8.23 -12.06
N ARG A 255 9.90 8.12 -11.80
CA ARG A 255 9.23 9.07 -10.89
C ARG A 255 9.51 8.71 -9.45
N ASP A 256 10.26 9.54 -8.76
CA ASP A 256 10.62 9.32 -7.38
C ASP A 256 9.55 9.89 -6.41
N TYR A 257 9.16 9.07 -5.43
CA TYR A 257 8.32 9.47 -4.31
C TYR A 257 9.19 9.49 -3.05
N VAL A 258 9.73 10.66 -2.73
CA VAL A 258 10.75 10.83 -1.67
C VAL A 258 10.18 10.93 -0.25
N LEU A 259 8.85 10.97 -0.10
CA LEU A 259 8.24 11.24 1.20
C LEU A 259 8.19 10.00 2.10
N PRO A 260 8.35 10.17 3.43
CA PRO A 260 8.23 9.09 4.39
C PRO A 260 6.92 8.30 4.25
N GLY A 261 7.01 6.99 4.34
CA GLY A 261 5.86 6.08 4.21
C GLY A 261 5.45 5.78 2.77
N GLY A 262 6.33 6.04 1.77
CA GLY A 262 6.07 5.71 0.37
C GLY A 262 7.30 5.61 -0.53
N SER A 263 8.50 5.93 -0.02
CA SER A 263 9.72 6.11 -0.82
C SER A 263 10.48 4.82 -1.15
N MET A 264 10.24 3.73 -0.41
CA MET A 264 11.10 2.56 -0.44
C MET A 264 10.93 1.71 -1.71
N VAL A 265 12.04 1.06 -2.06
CA VAL A 265 12.14 0.09 -3.18
C VAL A 265 12.65 -1.23 -2.60
N ALA A 266 12.01 -2.35 -2.93
CA ALA A 266 12.42 -3.66 -2.44
C ALA A 266 11.96 -4.79 -3.37
N THR A 267 12.51 -5.99 -3.16
CA THR A 267 11.95 -7.22 -3.71
C THR A 267 10.75 -7.71 -2.88
N ALA A 268 9.92 -8.54 -3.46
CA ALA A 268 8.79 -9.16 -2.75
C ALA A 268 9.30 -10.11 -1.64
N GLU A 269 10.44 -10.77 -1.86
CA GLU A 269 11.10 -11.62 -0.88
C GLU A 269 11.55 -10.84 0.35
N ASP A 270 12.30 -9.74 0.17
CA ASP A 270 12.77 -8.94 1.30
C ASP A 270 11.61 -8.37 2.12
N VAL A 271 10.53 -7.92 1.46
CA VAL A 271 9.31 -7.48 2.16
C VAL A 271 8.68 -8.65 2.95
N GLY A 272 8.68 -9.85 2.36
CA GLY A 272 8.16 -11.05 3.03
C GLY A 272 9.00 -11.45 4.25
N ILE A 273 10.34 -11.45 4.13
CA ILE A 273 11.26 -11.69 5.24
C ILE A 273 11.07 -10.65 6.35
N PHE A 274 10.95 -9.37 5.99
CA PHE A 274 10.70 -8.32 6.96
C PHE A 274 9.39 -8.54 7.72
N LEU A 275 8.31 -8.84 7.01
CA LEU A 275 7.01 -9.06 7.62
C LEU A 275 7.00 -10.32 8.50
N ARG A 276 7.70 -11.40 8.10
CA ARG A 276 7.90 -12.58 8.94
C ARG A 276 8.67 -12.22 10.22
N ALA A 277 9.72 -11.42 10.10
CA ALA A 277 10.56 -11.01 11.23
C ALA A 277 9.80 -10.13 12.25
N LEU A 278 8.78 -9.39 11.82
CA LEU A 278 7.87 -8.67 12.73
C LEU A 278 6.98 -9.60 13.57
N VAL A 279 6.72 -10.82 13.07
CA VAL A 279 5.77 -11.77 13.68
C VAL A 279 6.47 -12.82 14.54
N ASP A 280 7.64 -13.31 14.12
CA ASP A 280 8.31 -14.47 14.71
C ASP A 280 9.32 -14.13 15.82
N GLY A 281 9.45 -12.84 16.16
CA GLY A 281 10.37 -12.36 17.19
C GLY A 281 11.83 -12.23 16.74
N SER A 282 12.15 -12.41 15.45
CA SER A 282 13.54 -12.28 14.97
C SER A 282 13.98 -10.81 14.84
N LEU A 283 13.03 -9.87 14.73
CA LEU A 283 13.31 -8.44 14.70
C LEU A 283 13.00 -7.73 16.02
N PHE A 284 11.99 -8.18 16.75
CA PHE A 284 11.50 -7.59 17.99
C PHE A 284 11.68 -8.52 19.18
N ASN A 285 11.96 -7.97 20.36
CA ASN A 285 11.73 -8.67 21.61
C ASN A 285 10.24 -8.64 21.99
N ASP A 286 9.83 -9.38 23.02
CA ASP A 286 8.43 -9.51 23.43
C ASP A 286 7.75 -8.17 23.74
N GLU A 287 8.48 -7.20 24.32
CA GLU A 287 7.95 -5.87 24.65
C GLU A 287 7.77 -5.02 23.39
N GLU A 288 8.74 -5.01 22.48
CA GLU A 288 8.66 -4.35 21.19
C GLU A 288 7.52 -4.92 20.33
N GLN A 289 7.36 -6.25 20.34
CA GLN A 289 6.28 -6.91 19.61
C GLN A 289 4.91 -6.49 20.15
N ALA A 290 4.72 -6.53 21.47
CA ALA A 290 3.48 -6.08 22.10
C ALA A 290 3.17 -4.61 21.81
N LEU A 291 4.20 -3.75 21.78
CA LEU A 291 4.04 -2.33 21.38
C LEU A 291 3.62 -2.21 19.91
N TYR A 292 4.22 -3.00 19.00
CA TYR A 292 3.87 -2.96 17.58
C TYR A 292 2.43 -3.41 17.35
N GLU A 293 2.03 -4.54 17.92
CA GLU A 293 0.66 -5.08 17.84
C GLU A 293 -0.40 -4.09 18.35
N ALA A 294 -0.04 -3.28 19.35
CA ALA A 294 -0.94 -2.28 19.91
C ALA A 294 -1.14 -1.05 18.99
N VAL A 295 -0.27 -0.83 18.01
CA VAL A 295 -0.30 0.40 17.20
C VAL A 295 -0.43 0.15 15.69
N TYR A 296 0.00 -1.02 15.18
CA TYR A 296 0.00 -1.29 13.75
C TYR A 296 -0.28 -2.76 13.39
N PRO A 297 -1.00 -3.03 12.30
CA PRO A 297 -1.24 -4.41 11.85
C PRO A 297 -0.01 -4.99 11.12
N PHE A 298 0.08 -6.33 11.06
CA PHE A 298 1.06 -7.06 10.27
C PHE A 298 0.64 -7.19 8.80
N GLU A 299 0.19 -6.09 8.25
CA GLU A 299 -0.22 -6.01 6.85
C GLU A 299 -0.20 -4.58 6.33
N HIS A 300 0.06 -4.42 5.06
CA HIS A 300 -0.19 -3.17 4.35
C HIS A 300 -0.41 -3.39 2.86
N THR A 301 -1.13 -2.46 2.25
CA THR A 301 -1.21 -2.32 0.80
C THR A 301 -0.47 -1.06 0.37
N GLY A 302 0.11 -1.08 -0.82
CA GLY A 302 0.77 0.08 -1.40
C GLY A 302 0.22 0.43 -2.77
N GLU A 303 0.15 1.72 -3.07
CA GLU A 303 -0.25 2.21 -4.38
C GLU A 303 0.53 3.49 -4.72
N LEU A 304 1.19 3.46 -5.88
CA LEU A 304 1.74 4.61 -6.58
C LEU A 304 1.34 4.50 -8.05
N PRO A 305 1.33 5.60 -8.81
CA PRO A 305 1.14 5.49 -10.25
C PRO A 305 2.10 4.47 -10.87
N GLY A 306 1.53 3.44 -11.51
CA GLY A 306 2.28 2.34 -12.09
C GLY A 306 2.52 1.14 -11.17
N TYR A 307 2.24 1.21 -9.88
CA TYR A 307 2.57 0.14 -8.94
C TYR A 307 1.45 -0.10 -7.93
N GLN A 308 1.18 -1.38 -7.64
CA GLN A 308 0.31 -1.83 -6.57
C GLN A 308 0.98 -2.98 -5.82
N THR A 309 0.90 -2.97 -4.50
CA THR A 309 1.55 -3.94 -3.64
C THR A 309 0.63 -4.36 -2.49
N ILE A 310 0.69 -5.62 -2.10
CA ILE A 310 0.04 -6.17 -0.90
C ILE A 310 1.07 -7.00 -0.18
N ALA A 311 1.19 -6.81 1.14
CA ALA A 311 1.95 -7.68 2.03
C ALA A 311 1.12 -7.96 3.27
N ARG A 312 0.91 -9.26 3.59
CA ARG A 312 0.07 -9.69 4.72
C ARG A 312 0.59 -10.95 5.38
N TYR A 313 0.51 -10.97 6.71
CA TYR A 313 0.57 -12.19 7.48
C TYR A 313 -0.82 -12.78 7.69
N HIS A 314 -0.96 -14.08 7.45
CA HIS A 314 -2.18 -14.87 7.64
C HIS A 314 -2.01 -15.83 8.80
N PRO A 315 -2.50 -15.50 10.02
CA PRO A 315 -2.28 -16.33 11.21
C PRO A 315 -2.86 -17.74 11.07
N ASP A 316 -4.02 -17.88 10.40
CA ASP A 316 -4.68 -19.20 10.21
C ASP A 316 -3.87 -20.17 9.34
N LEU A 317 -2.94 -19.67 8.53
CA LEU A 317 -2.06 -20.43 7.65
C LEU A 317 -0.61 -20.41 8.12
N ASP A 318 -0.30 -19.59 9.13
CA ASP A 318 1.06 -19.20 9.48
C ASP A 318 1.90 -18.87 8.24
N ALA A 319 1.35 -18.00 7.39
CA ALA A 319 1.92 -17.66 6.10
C ALA A 319 2.02 -16.14 5.91
N VAL A 320 3.16 -15.68 5.37
CA VAL A 320 3.31 -14.35 4.80
C VAL A 320 3.10 -14.46 3.30
N VAL A 321 2.21 -13.62 2.77
CA VAL A 321 1.95 -13.53 1.32
C VAL A 321 2.20 -12.10 0.86
N VAL A 322 3.08 -11.93 -0.11
CA VAL A 322 3.40 -10.65 -0.76
C VAL A 322 3.04 -10.75 -2.23
N GLN A 323 2.35 -9.74 -2.76
CA GLN A 323 2.01 -9.64 -4.17
C GLN A 323 2.28 -8.23 -4.68
N PHE A 324 3.04 -8.13 -5.76
CA PHE A 324 3.34 -6.89 -6.47
C PHE A 324 2.83 -6.95 -7.90
N VAL A 325 2.25 -5.86 -8.40
CA VAL A 325 1.95 -5.67 -9.82
C VAL A 325 2.43 -4.30 -10.28
N ASN A 326 3.00 -4.25 -11.47
CA ASN A 326 3.56 -3.02 -12.06
C ASN A 326 2.57 -2.29 -12.98
N THR A 327 1.29 -2.39 -12.66
CA THR A 327 0.22 -1.68 -13.38
C THR A 327 -0.82 -1.21 -12.39
N ASN A 328 -1.31 0.04 -12.53
CA ASN A 328 -2.51 0.46 -11.83
C ASN A 328 -3.40 1.38 -12.70
N GLY A 329 -4.55 1.77 -12.13
CA GLY A 329 -5.58 2.50 -12.85
C GLY A 329 -6.67 1.60 -13.46
N GLY A 330 -7.83 2.18 -13.76
CA GLY A 330 -8.98 1.42 -14.27
C GLY A 330 -9.43 0.32 -13.31
N ASN A 331 -9.62 -0.89 -13.83
CA ASN A 331 -10.07 -2.05 -13.04
C ASN A 331 -8.92 -2.85 -12.40
N THR A 332 -7.66 -2.46 -12.62
CA THR A 332 -6.49 -3.25 -12.15
C THR A 332 -6.42 -3.34 -10.64
N VAL A 333 -6.83 -2.28 -9.90
CA VAL A 333 -6.88 -2.29 -8.43
C VAL A 333 -7.82 -3.39 -7.91
N MET A 334 -9.00 -3.52 -8.52
CA MET A 334 -9.94 -4.58 -8.15
C MET A 334 -9.43 -5.96 -8.51
N MET A 335 -8.77 -6.11 -9.66
CA MET A 335 -8.18 -7.38 -10.12
C MET A 335 -7.01 -7.78 -9.22
N HIS A 336 -6.12 -6.85 -8.85
CA HIS A 336 -5.01 -7.08 -7.92
C HIS A 336 -5.50 -7.68 -6.59
N GLY A 337 -6.52 -7.05 -5.96
CA GLY A 337 -7.10 -7.56 -4.72
C GLY A 337 -7.88 -8.87 -4.89
N ALA A 338 -8.50 -9.11 -6.05
CA ALA A 338 -9.19 -10.37 -6.33
C ALA A 338 -8.18 -11.53 -6.49
N THR A 339 -7.11 -11.33 -7.26
CA THR A 339 -6.03 -12.30 -7.45
C THR A 339 -5.38 -12.65 -6.11
N TYR A 340 -5.05 -11.64 -5.28
CA TYR A 340 -4.51 -11.88 -3.95
C TYR A 340 -5.39 -12.83 -3.12
N ARG A 341 -6.70 -12.56 -3.05
CA ARG A 341 -7.64 -13.43 -2.32
C ARG A 341 -7.69 -14.84 -2.89
N ARG A 342 -7.65 -14.98 -4.21
CA ARG A 342 -7.69 -16.29 -4.87
C ARG A 342 -6.42 -17.09 -4.57
N ILE A 343 -5.24 -16.44 -4.55
CA ILE A 343 -3.96 -17.03 -4.12
C ILE A 343 -4.08 -17.55 -2.67
N VAL A 344 -4.55 -16.73 -1.74
CA VAL A 344 -4.76 -17.15 -0.33
C VAL A 344 -5.76 -18.30 -0.22
N ASN A 345 -6.82 -18.31 -1.04
CA ASN A 345 -7.80 -19.41 -1.07
C ASN A 345 -7.19 -20.71 -1.63
N ILE A 346 -6.27 -20.63 -2.61
CA ILE A 346 -5.52 -21.79 -3.11
C ILE A 346 -4.65 -22.36 -2.00
N LEU A 347 -3.86 -21.51 -1.30
CA LEU A 347 -3.07 -21.92 -0.14
C LEU A 347 -3.93 -22.60 0.94
N SER A 348 -5.07 -21.98 1.27
CA SER A 348 -6.00 -22.54 2.28
C SER A 348 -6.61 -23.88 1.85
N ARG A 349 -6.82 -24.12 0.55
CA ARG A 349 -7.25 -25.40 0.01
C ARG A 349 -6.16 -26.47 0.14
N ASP A 350 -4.92 -26.11 -0.19
CA ASP A 350 -3.78 -27.02 -0.27
C ASP A 350 -3.18 -27.35 1.12
N ALA A 351 -3.56 -26.58 2.14
CA ALA A 351 -3.23 -26.82 3.54
C ALA A 351 -4.19 -27.82 4.24
N ARG A 352 -5.32 -28.18 3.60
CA ARG A 352 -6.33 -29.15 4.11
C ARG A 352 -6.02 -30.56 3.66
#